data_2e79c4e85630241e3d44a6fdcc957a1f
#
_entry.id   2e79c4e85630241e3d44a6fdcc957a1f
#
_cell.length_a   1.000
_cell.length_b   1.000
_cell.length_c   1.000
_cell.angle_alpha   90.00
_cell.angle_beta   90.00
_cell.angle_gamma   90.00
#
_symmetry.space_group_name_H-M   'P 1'
#
loop_
_entity.id
_entity.type
_entity.pdbx_description
1 polymer ?
#
loop_
_entity_poly.entity_id
_entity_poly.type
_entity_poly.pdbx_seq_one_letter_code
_entity_poly.pdbx_strand_id
1 'polypeptide(L)'
;MEYDPETGVFRWRVNRQWVKAGAAAGTKHNRGYWAITVDGRSYGAHRLAFLYMIGEWPKGQIDHCDRDRRNNRWGNLRPASHSQNCSNRSVFASSGTGIKGVRRRGNKFCAQIRRNGQTEYLGTFVTAAEAAVAFNRAARELHGAFASA
;
A
#
# COMPACT_ATOMS: atom_id res chain seq x y z
N MET A 1 -5.23 -22.87 -10.03
CA MET A 1 -4.08 -22.26 -9.30
C MET A 1 -4.21 -22.57 -7.82
N GLU A 2 -3.11 -22.57 -7.12
CA GLU A 2 -2.99 -22.69 -5.67
C GLU A 2 -2.28 -21.46 -5.14
N TYR A 3 -2.73 -20.96 -4.00
CA TYR A 3 -2.15 -19.80 -3.33
C TYR A 3 -1.58 -20.25 -1.98
N ASP A 4 -0.36 -19.85 -1.72
CA ASP A 4 0.31 -20.03 -0.44
C ASP A 4 0.23 -18.72 0.37
N PRO A 5 -0.54 -18.66 1.46
CA PRO A 5 -0.74 -17.44 2.24
C PRO A 5 0.52 -16.97 2.98
N GLU A 6 1.45 -17.88 3.30
CA GLU A 6 2.69 -17.55 4.03
C GLU A 6 3.75 -16.92 3.13
N THR A 7 3.80 -17.34 1.86
CA THR A 7 4.76 -16.79 0.90
C THR A 7 4.15 -15.74 -0.03
N GLY A 8 2.83 -15.70 -0.16
CA GLY A 8 2.11 -14.84 -1.09
C GLY A 8 2.21 -15.28 -2.55
N VAL A 9 2.68 -16.50 -2.81
CA VAL A 9 2.96 -17.02 -4.15
C VAL A 9 1.79 -17.84 -4.67
N PHE A 10 1.38 -17.55 -5.90
CA PHE A 10 0.48 -18.43 -6.66
C PHE A 10 1.28 -19.43 -7.49
N ARG A 11 0.81 -20.68 -7.54
CA ARG A 11 1.38 -21.75 -8.38
C ARG A 11 0.31 -22.36 -9.28
N TRP A 12 0.73 -22.79 -10.48
CA TRP A 12 -0.15 -23.51 -11.39
C TRP A 12 -0.35 -24.94 -10.90
N ARG A 13 -1.58 -25.42 -10.82
CA ARG A 13 -1.90 -26.81 -10.44
C ARG A 13 -1.81 -27.80 -11.59
N VAL A 14 -1.90 -27.31 -12.82
CA VAL A 14 -1.90 -28.12 -14.04
C VAL A 14 -0.89 -27.58 -15.04
N ASN A 15 -0.41 -28.46 -15.92
CA ASN A 15 0.43 -28.05 -17.04
C ASN A 15 -0.36 -27.14 -17.99
N ARG A 16 0.29 -26.13 -18.49
CA ARG A 16 -0.18 -25.23 -19.56
C ARG A 16 0.86 -25.21 -20.67
N GLN A 17 0.51 -24.68 -21.84
CA GLN A 17 1.31 -24.74 -23.06
C GLN A 17 2.83 -24.51 -22.85
N TRP A 18 3.20 -23.59 -21.99
CA TRP A 18 4.62 -23.23 -21.73
C TRP A 18 4.99 -23.23 -20.23
N VAL A 19 4.12 -23.75 -19.38
CA VAL A 19 4.28 -23.69 -17.93
C VAL A 19 3.93 -25.02 -17.29
N LYS A 20 4.86 -25.57 -16.50
CA LYS A 20 4.64 -26.82 -15.75
C LYS A 20 3.83 -26.57 -14.47
N ALA A 21 3.07 -27.58 -14.05
CA ALA A 21 2.45 -27.60 -12.74
C ALA A 21 3.51 -27.36 -11.64
N GLY A 22 3.16 -26.64 -10.59
CA GLY A 22 4.07 -26.23 -9.52
C GLY A 22 4.85 -24.93 -9.80
N ALA A 23 4.96 -24.50 -11.06
CA ALA A 23 5.63 -23.23 -11.37
C ALA A 23 4.90 -22.03 -10.80
N ALA A 24 5.65 -21.01 -10.34
CA ALA A 24 5.09 -19.76 -9.87
C ALA A 24 4.29 -19.06 -11.00
N ALA A 25 3.11 -18.55 -10.63
CA ALA A 25 2.23 -17.85 -11.56
C ALA A 25 2.44 -16.34 -11.48
N GLY A 26 2.43 -15.69 -12.64
CA GLY A 26 2.42 -14.23 -12.75
C GLY A 26 3.76 -13.62 -13.13
N THR A 27 3.71 -12.31 -13.36
CA THR A 27 4.83 -11.49 -13.80
C THR A 27 4.77 -10.11 -13.13
N LYS A 28 5.90 -9.40 -13.14
CA LYS A 28 5.98 -8.02 -12.64
C LYS A 28 5.22 -7.08 -13.58
N HIS A 29 4.26 -6.34 -13.04
CA HIS A 29 3.56 -5.28 -13.75
C HIS A 29 4.33 -3.95 -13.66
N ASN A 30 4.15 -3.07 -14.67
CA ASN A 30 4.82 -1.77 -14.76
C ASN A 30 4.65 -0.86 -13.53
N ARG A 31 3.57 -1.00 -12.77
CA ARG A 31 3.31 -0.25 -11.52
C ARG A 31 3.90 -0.91 -10.27
N GLY A 32 4.75 -1.92 -10.43
CA GLY A 32 5.41 -2.63 -9.33
C GLY A 32 4.57 -3.72 -8.66
N TYR A 33 3.34 -3.94 -9.09
CA TYR A 33 2.52 -5.06 -8.62
C TYR A 33 2.91 -6.37 -9.29
N TRP A 34 2.56 -7.48 -8.66
CA TRP A 34 2.58 -8.80 -9.29
C TRP A 34 1.23 -9.06 -9.96
N ALA A 35 1.24 -9.43 -11.24
CA ALA A 35 0.03 -9.68 -12.01
C ALA A 35 0.00 -11.11 -12.55
N ILE A 36 -1.18 -11.73 -12.56
CA ILE A 36 -1.40 -13.10 -13.03
C ILE A 36 -2.47 -13.06 -14.10
N THR A 37 -2.18 -13.65 -15.26
CA THR A 37 -3.13 -13.76 -16.35
C THR A 37 -3.87 -15.10 -16.26
N VAL A 38 -5.20 -15.04 -16.16
CA VAL A 38 -6.10 -16.17 -16.14
C VAL A 38 -7.11 -15.98 -17.28
N ASP A 39 -7.20 -16.94 -18.17
CA ASP A 39 -8.14 -16.96 -19.30
C ASP A 39 -8.14 -15.63 -20.10
N GLY A 40 -6.94 -15.17 -20.43
CA GLY A 40 -6.71 -13.95 -21.21
C GLY A 40 -6.88 -12.63 -20.44
N ARG A 41 -7.29 -12.67 -19.17
CA ARG A 41 -7.46 -11.47 -18.33
C ARG A 41 -6.36 -11.36 -17.27
N SER A 42 -5.81 -10.16 -17.09
CA SER A 42 -4.77 -9.89 -16.09
C SER A 42 -5.38 -9.38 -14.81
N TYR A 43 -4.99 -9.99 -13.70
CA TYR A 43 -5.43 -9.67 -12.34
C TYR A 43 -4.24 -9.37 -11.44
N GLY A 44 -4.38 -8.39 -10.53
CA GLY A 44 -3.38 -8.20 -9.47
C GLY A 44 -3.37 -9.38 -8.50
N ALA A 45 -2.19 -9.92 -8.20
CA ALA A 45 -2.05 -11.08 -7.31
C ALA A 45 -2.68 -10.85 -5.93
N HIS A 46 -2.55 -9.64 -5.35
CA HIS A 46 -3.20 -9.26 -4.08
C HIS A 46 -4.74 -9.37 -4.14
N ARG A 47 -5.36 -9.09 -5.29
CA ARG A 47 -6.81 -9.22 -5.46
C ARG A 47 -7.23 -10.68 -5.61
N LEU A 48 -6.42 -11.49 -6.31
CA LEU A 48 -6.63 -12.94 -6.42
C LEU A 48 -6.42 -13.62 -5.07
N ALA A 49 -5.44 -13.19 -4.27
CA ALA A 49 -5.23 -13.69 -2.91
C ALA A 49 -6.47 -13.44 -2.03
N PHE A 50 -7.04 -12.25 -2.15
CA PHE A 50 -8.27 -11.91 -1.44
C PHE A 50 -9.46 -12.79 -1.87
N LEU A 51 -9.65 -12.95 -3.18
CA LEU A 51 -10.67 -13.87 -3.72
C LEU A 51 -10.45 -15.32 -3.26
N TYR A 52 -9.20 -15.79 -3.24
CA TYR A 52 -8.86 -17.15 -2.84
C TYR A 52 -9.17 -17.42 -1.36
N MET A 53 -8.82 -16.46 -0.48
CA MET A 53 -8.97 -16.61 0.98
C MET A 53 -10.39 -16.35 1.49
N ILE A 54 -11.13 -15.43 0.84
CA ILE A 54 -12.45 -14.99 1.30
C ILE A 54 -13.59 -15.57 0.44
N GLY A 55 -13.29 -16.01 -0.78
CA GLY A 55 -14.29 -16.51 -1.73
C GLY A 55 -15.00 -15.42 -2.55
N GLU A 56 -14.76 -14.15 -2.24
CA GLU A 56 -15.39 -13.01 -2.92
C GLU A 56 -14.36 -12.01 -3.42
N TRP A 57 -14.70 -11.30 -4.50
CA TRP A 57 -13.88 -10.19 -4.96
C TRP A 57 -13.89 -9.03 -3.96
N PRO A 58 -12.72 -8.42 -3.69
CA PRO A 58 -12.68 -7.27 -2.80
C PRO A 58 -13.51 -6.11 -3.38
N LYS A 59 -14.45 -5.58 -2.58
CA LYS A 59 -15.32 -4.44 -2.96
C LYS A 59 -14.54 -3.12 -3.06
N GLY A 60 -13.43 -3.01 -2.32
CA GLY A 60 -12.58 -1.82 -2.28
C GLY A 60 -11.17 -2.07 -2.80
N GLN A 61 -10.26 -1.22 -2.35
CA GLN A 61 -8.84 -1.39 -2.58
C GLN A 61 -8.25 -2.38 -1.57
N ILE A 62 -7.16 -3.04 -1.97
CA ILE A 62 -6.32 -3.82 -1.06
C ILE A 62 -5.01 -3.04 -0.88
N ASP A 63 -4.65 -2.81 0.36
CA ASP A 63 -3.41 -2.16 0.76
C ASP A 63 -2.37 -3.21 1.18
N HIS A 64 -1.08 -2.93 0.90
CA HIS A 64 0.06 -3.68 1.38
C HIS A 64 0.60 -2.99 2.63
N CYS A 65 0.50 -3.63 3.79
CA CYS A 65 0.87 -3.03 5.07
C CYS A 65 2.32 -2.54 5.09
N ASP A 66 3.23 -3.31 4.50
CA ASP A 66 4.67 -3.00 4.38
C ASP A 66 5.02 -2.07 3.20
N ARG A 67 4.04 -1.71 2.36
CA ARG A 67 4.22 -0.89 1.14
C ARG A 67 4.97 -1.59 0.00
N ASP A 68 5.40 -2.85 0.15
CA ASP A 68 5.93 -3.65 -0.96
C ASP A 68 4.78 -4.32 -1.74
N ARG A 69 4.49 -3.78 -2.91
CA ARG A 69 3.44 -4.24 -3.81
C ARG A 69 3.65 -5.65 -4.36
N ARG A 70 4.81 -6.25 -4.10
CA ARG A 70 5.14 -7.63 -4.49
C ARG A 70 4.91 -8.61 -3.36
N ASN A 71 4.88 -8.15 -2.11
CA ASN A 71 4.63 -8.97 -0.94
C ASN A 71 3.13 -9.25 -0.79
N ASN A 72 2.67 -10.30 -1.46
CA ASN A 72 1.27 -10.71 -1.44
C ASN A 72 0.96 -11.75 -0.35
N ARG A 73 1.76 -11.87 0.71
CA ARG A 73 1.45 -12.68 1.88
C ARG A 73 0.13 -12.24 2.49
N TRP A 74 -0.70 -13.19 2.91
CA TRP A 74 -2.03 -12.87 3.43
C TRP A 74 -1.99 -11.89 4.60
N GLY A 75 -1.09 -12.09 5.57
CA GLY A 75 -0.91 -11.19 6.71
C GLY A 75 -0.45 -9.77 6.35
N ASN A 76 0.02 -9.54 5.12
CA ASN A 76 0.43 -8.23 4.62
C ASN A 76 -0.68 -7.50 3.84
N LEU A 77 -1.79 -8.19 3.51
CA LEU A 77 -2.89 -7.65 2.72
C LEU A 77 -4.06 -7.24 3.62
N ARG A 78 -4.58 -6.04 3.42
CA ARG A 78 -5.75 -5.57 4.15
C ARG A 78 -6.71 -4.79 3.26
N PRO A 79 -8.04 -4.90 3.48
CA PRO A 79 -9.01 -4.02 2.83
C PRO A 79 -8.75 -2.56 3.23
N ALA A 80 -8.84 -1.66 2.28
CA ALA A 80 -8.62 -0.24 2.51
C ALA A 80 -9.54 0.61 1.66
N SER A 81 -9.99 1.73 2.23
CA SER A 81 -10.55 2.82 1.45
C SER A 81 -9.45 3.52 0.64
N HIS A 82 -9.83 4.30 -0.36
CA HIS A 82 -8.87 5.10 -1.12
C HIS A 82 -8.06 6.05 -0.21
N SER A 83 -8.69 6.68 0.76
CA SER A 83 -8.03 7.57 1.73
C SER A 83 -7.00 6.83 2.59
N GLN A 84 -7.37 5.67 3.14
CA GLN A 84 -6.49 4.82 3.94
C GLN A 84 -5.28 4.35 3.14
N ASN A 85 -5.49 3.87 1.92
CA ASN A 85 -4.41 3.43 1.04
C ASN A 85 -3.48 4.59 0.66
N CYS A 86 -4.02 5.80 0.43
CA CYS A 86 -3.20 7.01 0.24
C CYS A 86 -2.40 7.38 1.50
N SER A 87 -2.95 7.12 2.69
CA SER A 87 -2.27 7.40 3.96
C SER A 87 -1.08 6.47 4.22
N ASN A 88 -1.10 5.26 3.68
CA ASN A 88 0.04 4.33 3.76
C ASN A 88 1.15 4.61 2.71
N ARG A 89 0.98 5.56 1.79
CA ARG A 89 2.02 5.89 0.80
C ARG A 89 3.28 6.48 1.45
N SER A 90 4.43 6.14 0.88
CA SER A 90 5.70 6.80 1.18
C SER A 90 5.67 8.29 0.78
N VAL A 91 6.58 9.07 1.35
CA VAL A 91 6.80 10.47 0.97
C VAL A 91 7.20 10.55 -0.50
N PHE A 92 6.70 11.56 -1.22
CA PHE A 92 7.14 11.80 -2.59
C PHE A 92 8.60 12.26 -2.60
N ALA A 93 9.38 11.79 -3.57
CA ALA A 93 10.77 12.18 -3.75
C ALA A 93 10.96 13.71 -3.92
N SER A 94 9.93 14.41 -4.41
CA SER A 94 9.90 15.88 -4.54
C SER A 94 9.59 16.64 -3.25
N SER A 95 9.42 15.95 -2.11
CA SER A 95 9.21 16.62 -0.83
C SER A 95 10.51 17.29 -0.38
N GLY A 96 10.51 18.61 -0.27
CA GLY A 96 11.69 19.38 0.12
C GLY A 96 12.22 19.10 1.53
N THR A 97 11.44 18.41 2.38
CA THR A 97 11.86 17.98 3.73
C THR A 97 12.11 16.49 3.83
N GLY A 98 11.65 15.70 2.86
CA GLY A 98 11.64 14.24 2.94
C GLY A 98 10.71 13.68 4.02
N ILE A 99 9.91 14.51 4.69
CA ILE A 99 9.02 14.14 5.79
C ILE A 99 7.59 14.37 5.36
N LYS A 100 6.75 13.35 5.57
CA LYS A 100 5.34 13.39 5.20
C LYS A 100 4.58 14.46 5.99
N GLY A 101 3.79 15.28 5.28
CA GLY A 101 2.98 16.33 5.89
C GLY A 101 3.77 17.51 6.44
N VAL A 102 5.09 17.54 6.29
CA VAL A 102 5.96 18.64 6.75
C VAL A 102 6.48 19.44 5.57
N ARG A 103 6.38 20.75 5.64
CA ARG A 103 6.92 21.69 4.63
C ARG A 103 7.83 22.72 5.30
N ARG A 104 8.90 23.10 4.64
CA ARG A 104 9.73 24.23 5.06
C ARG A 104 9.02 25.56 4.74
N ARG A 105 9.04 26.49 5.71
CA ARG A 105 8.50 27.85 5.57
C ARG A 105 9.51 28.84 6.16
N GLY A 106 10.37 29.38 5.32
CA GLY A 106 11.52 30.19 5.76
C GLY A 106 12.45 29.35 6.65
N ASN A 107 12.70 29.82 7.86
CA ASN A 107 13.55 29.14 8.84
C ASN A 107 12.78 28.18 9.78
N LYS A 108 11.49 27.97 9.52
CA LYS A 108 10.61 27.11 10.32
C LYS A 108 10.02 25.98 9.50
N PHE A 109 9.33 25.05 10.16
CA PHE A 109 8.68 23.90 9.56
C PHE A 109 7.18 23.89 9.91
N CYS A 110 6.35 23.70 8.91
CA CYS A 110 4.90 23.66 9.03
C CYS A 110 4.43 22.22 8.89
N ALA A 111 3.68 21.71 9.87
CA ALA A 111 2.99 20.42 9.78
C ALA A 111 1.54 20.60 9.35
N GLN A 112 1.07 19.74 8.45
CA GLN A 112 -0.30 19.73 7.98
C GLN A 112 -0.73 18.32 7.60
N ILE A 113 -2.01 18.00 7.79
CA ILE A 113 -2.62 16.73 7.40
C ILE A 113 -3.86 16.97 6.54
N ARG A 114 -4.20 16.02 5.69
CA ARG A 114 -5.44 16.09 4.91
C ARG A 114 -6.50 15.20 5.53
N ARG A 115 -7.63 15.81 5.93
CA ARG A 115 -8.79 15.13 6.52
C ARG A 115 -10.02 15.46 5.66
N ASN A 116 -10.73 14.44 5.17
CA ASN A 116 -11.97 14.59 4.40
C ASN A 116 -11.85 15.59 3.22
N GLY A 117 -10.72 15.55 2.52
CA GLY A 117 -10.46 16.43 1.38
C GLY A 117 -9.93 17.82 1.77
N GLN A 118 -10.00 18.24 3.02
CA GLN A 118 -9.50 19.52 3.53
C GLN A 118 -8.10 19.37 4.15
N THR A 119 -7.29 20.43 4.04
CA THR A 119 -5.98 20.47 4.69
C THR A 119 -6.14 21.11 6.07
N GLU A 120 -5.81 20.34 7.10
CA GLU A 120 -5.79 20.76 8.50
C GLU A 120 -4.35 21.15 8.86
N TYR A 121 -4.19 22.35 9.40
CA TYR A 121 -2.92 22.88 9.87
C TYR A 121 -2.65 22.43 11.31
N LEU A 122 -1.49 21.84 11.55
CA LEU A 122 -1.10 21.26 12.85
C LEU A 122 -0.13 22.15 13.64
N GLY A 123 0.44 23.17 13.01
CA GLY A 123 1.35 24.10 13.65
C GLY A 123 2.61 24.43 12.85
N THR A 124 3.35 25.44 13.35
CA THR A 124 4.69 25.79 12.88
C THR A 124 5.70 25.53 13.99
N PHE A 125 6.80 24.88 13.66
CA PHE A 125 7.81 24.36 14.56
C PHE A 125 9.19 24.89 14.19
N VAL A 126 10.10 24.90 15.14
CA VAL A 126 11.48 25.33 14.91
C VAL A 126 12.25 24.27 14.14
N THR A 127 11.98 22.99 14.41
CA THR A 127 12.67 21.87 13.77
C THR A 127 11.71 21.00 12.94
N ALA A 128 12.27 20.32 11.94
CA ALA A 128 11.52 19.35 11.13
C ALA A 128 11.09 18.14 11.97
N ALA A 129 11.86 17.78 13.00
CA ALA A 129 11.55 16.68 13.90
C ALA A 129 10.29 16.95 14.73
N GLU A 130 10.16 18.15 15.32
CA GLU A 130 8.95 18.56 16.06
C GLU A 130 7.71 18.55 15.15
N ALA A 131 7.84 19.09 13.93
CA ALA A 131 6.78 19.06 12.94
C ALA A 131 6.37 17.64 12.56
N ALA A 132 7.34 16.70 12.42
CA ALA A 132 7.09 15.29 12.16
C ALA A 132 6.34 14.62 13.33
N VAL A 133 6.69 14.91 14.58
CA VAL A 133 5.99 14.38 15.77
C VAL A 133 4.52 14.81 15.74
N ALA A 134 4.25 16.09 15.48
CA ALA A 134 2.89 16.61 15.38
C ALA A 134 2.09 15.91 14.26
N PHE A 135 2.70 15.76 13.07
CA PHE A 135 2.08 15.04 11.97
C PHE A 135 1.81 13.58 12.32
N ASN A 136 2.78 12.87 12.87
CA ASN A 136 2.64 11.44 13.20
C ASN A 136 1.55 11.19 14.23
N ARG A 137 1.40 12.07 15.24
CA ARG A 137 0.32 12.01 16.20
C ARG A 137 -1.04 12.15 15.51
N ALA A 138 -1.24 13.22 14.75
CA ALA A 138 -2.50 13.43 14.01
C ALA A 138 -2.79 12.32 13.00
N ALA A 139 -1.77 11.78 12.33
CA ALA A 139 -1.93 10.67 11.40
C ALA A 139 -2.37 9.39 12.10
N ARG A 140 -1.83 9.06 13.27
CA ARG A 140 -2.26 7.90 14.07
C ARG A 140 -3.70 8.04 14.55
N GLU A 141 -4.09 9.23 15.03
CA GLU A 141 -5.45 9.52 15.46
C GLU A 141 -6.45 9.40 14.29
N LEU A 142 -6.08 9.86 13.11
CA LEU A 142 -6.95 9.89 11.94
C LEU A 142 -7.02 8.56 11.19
N HIS A 143 -5.91 7.85 11.06
CA HIS A 143 -5.75 6.70 10.16
C HIS A 143 -5.43 5.39 10.90
N GLY A 144 -5.14 5.44 12.20
CA GLY A 144 -4.80 4.26 13.00
C GLY A 144 -3.67 3.44 12.37
N ALA A 145 -3.94 2.16 12.14
CA ALA A 145 -2.97 1.22 11.54
C ALA A 145 -2.52 1.60 10.11
N PHE A 146 -3.23 2.49 9.41
CA PHE A 146 -2.85 2.98 8.07
C PHE A 146 -1.94 4.22 8.11
N ALA A 147 -1.64 4.76 9.29
CA ALA A 147 -0.70 5.85 9.42
C ALA A 147 0.73 5.35 9.14
N SER A 148 1.30 5.71 7.98
CA SER A 148 2.72 5.52 7.74
C SER A 148 3.49 6.76 8.18
N ALA A 149 4.49 6.55 9.01
CA ALA A 149 5.49 7.57 9.31
C ALA A 149 6.41 7.81 8.10
#